data_1fbcdc66d8fd0baa9a6d712414648c5a
#
_entry.id   1fbcdc66d8fd0baa9a6d712414648c5a
#
_cell.length_a   1.000
_cell.length_b   1.000
_cell.length_c   1.000
_cell.angle_alpha   90.00
_cell.angle_beta   90.00
_cell.angle_gamma   90.00
#
_symmetry.space_group_name_H-M   'P 1'
#
loop_
_entity.id
_entity.type
_entity.pdbx_description
1 polymer ?
#
loop_
_entity_poly.entity_id
_entity_poly.type
_entity_poly.pdbx_seq_one_letter_code
_entity_poly.pdbx_strand_id
1 'polypeptide(L)'
;MKLLIIQKRVFFIQLIFLPLIIVLCNQKFCNYCNKELQGQYIIHKNNNYHHHCYDKHIQIYCDQCGLKIDGSFNSSNGKNYHKTCYQQYIQKRCDECGDLINSIYNIKDGKEYHESCYIEYILPKCDICKQPVEDTYIEDFWGNYYHEYHTKKMPDCDNCSRLICDPLTGGGYSVNSQRFVCNICKPKVITKRSQIEPNLREVLVILNSVGINNLPKKIPITLVDSREDLIRLSGNRLGNIQGYTNYEVSTLSGTIIDQDYHIYILSNLHGVIFNAVLAHELLHVYLFQNDLELEPDIREGFCNLGSNIVYEHYGSNLSRYRIKSMDESSDPDYGLGYKKMKSVLDQIGWKRLLRKLDRL
;
A
#
# COMPACT_ATOMS: atom_id res chain seq x y z
N MET A 1 -42.16 61.14 83.11
CA MET A 1 -43.41 61.82 83.58
C MET A 1 -44.55 60.81 83.50
N LYS A 2 -45.06 60.49 84.74
CA LYS A 2 -46.43 60.00 85.09
C LYS A 2 -47.02 58.89 84.26
N LEU A 3 -47.10 57.64 84.78
CA LEU A 3 -48.25 57.17 85.66
C LEU A 3 -49.54 56.96 84.92
N LEU A 4 -50.07 55.75 84.79
CA LEU A 4 -51.16 55.32 85.60
C LEU A 4 -51.44 53.82 85.51
N ILE A 5 -51.64 53.25 86.73
CA ILE A 5 -52.08 51.89 87.01
C ILE A 5 -53.58 51.82 86.84
N ILE A 6 -54.12 50.75 86.30
CA ILE A 6 -55.47 50.26 86.72
C ILE A 6 -55.43 48.72 86.74
N GLN A 7 -55.57 48.15 87.91
CA GLN A 7 -55.94 46.78 88.21
C GLN A 7 -57.43 46.55 87.92
N LYS A 8 -57.74 45.40 87.28
CA LYS A 8 -59.06 44.77 87.61
C LYS A 8 -58.86 43.24 87.61
N ARG A 9 -59.15 42.70 88.75
CA ARG A 9 -59.33 41.26 89.04
C ARG A 9 -60.64 40.82 88.35
N VAL A 10 -60.60 39.58 87.78
CA VAL A 10 -61.83 38.71 87.71
C VAL A 10 -61.47 37.26 87.48
N PHE A 11 -61.76 36.44 88.40
CA PHE A 11 -62.20 35.05 88.51
C PHE A 11 -61.55 33.92 87.66
N PHE A 12 -60.97 32.94 88.35
CA PHE A 12 -60.68 31.60 87.99
C PHE A 12 -61.88 30.77 87.51
N ILE A 13 -61.82 30.19 86.33
CA ILE A 13 -62.53 28.93 85.98
C ILE A 13 -61.47 27.98 85.55
N GLN A 14 -61.15 26.98 86.35
CA GLN A 14 -60.28 25.85 86.05
C GLN A 14 -61.00 24.89 85.11
N LEU A 15 -60.72 24.97 83.79
CA LEU A 15 -61.04 23.89 82.86
C LEU A 15 -59.83 22.96 82.78
N ILE A 16 -60.05 21.74 83.28
CA ILE A 16 -59.09 20.65 83.14
C ILE A 16 -59.07 20.24 81.66
N PHE A 17 -58.09 20.69 80.87
CA PHE A 17 -57.78 20.12 79.56
C PHE A 17 -56.85 18.90 79.75
N LEU A 18 -57.36 17.68 79.47
CA LEU A 18 -56.56 16.50 79.26
C LEU A 18 -55.80 16.76 77.98
N PRO A 19 -54.42 16.59 77.94
CA PRO A 19 -53.69 16.64 76.69
C PRO A 19 -54.04 15.39 75.91
N LEU A 20 -54.75 15.56 74.81
CA LEU A 20 -54.86 14.52 73.80
C LEU A 20 -53.48 14.36 73.15
N ILE A 21 -52.71 13.37 73.58
CA ILE A 21 -51.44 12.99 72.93
C ILE A 21 -51.84 12.35 71.60
N ILE A 22 -51.85 13.14 70.52
CA ILE A 22 -51.91 12.62 69.13
C ILE A 22 -50.54 12.01 68.86
N VAL A 23 -50.47 10.72 69.03
CA VAL A 23 -49.35 9.95 68.54
C VAL A 23 -49.47 9.99 67.02
N LEU A 24 -48.77 10.95 66.38
CA LEU A 24 -48.53 10.92 64.92
C LEU A 24 -47.73 9.68 64.61
N CYS A 25 -48.40 8.60 64.30
CA CYS A 25 -47.77 7.42 63.75
C CYS A 25 -47.30 7.83 62.33
N ASN A 26 -45.98 8.08 62.24
CA ASN A 26 -45.35 8.49 60.99
C ASN A 26 -45.23 7.21 60.13
N GLN A 27 -46.34 6.84 59.48
CA GLN A 27 -46.38 5.67 58.62
C GLN A 27 -45.44 5.87 57.43
N LYS A 28 -44.48 4.97 57.26
CA LYS A 28 -43.58 4.96 56.12
C LYS A 28 -44.11 4.02 55.04
N PHE A 29 -44.03 4.40 53.80
CA PHE A 29 -44.48 3.64 52.64
C PHE A 29 -43.30 3.21 51.75
N CYS A 30 -43.46 2.08 51.12
CA CYS A 30 -42.50 1.58 50.13
C CYS A 30 -42.60 2.43 48.86
N ASN A 31 -41.50 3.05 48.46
CA ASN A 31 -41.46 3.89 47.28
C ASN A 31 -41.65 3.13 45.93
N TYR A 32 -41.59 1.81 45.95
CA TYR A 32 -41.89 1.00 44.78
C TYR A 32 -43.34 0.58 44.66
N CYS A 33 -43.92 -0.06 45.72
CA CYS A 33 -45.28 -0.61 45.65
C CYS A 33 -46.35 0.24 46.35
N ASN A 34 -45.96 1.34 46.96
CA ASN A 34 -46.83 2.27 47.73
C ASN A 34 -47.62 1.66 48.89
N LYS A 35 -47.19 0.46 49.37
CA LYS A 35 -47.79 -0.17 50.57
C LYS A 35 -47.00 0.23 51.81
N GLU A 36 -47.72 0.20 52.97
CA GLU A 36 -47.13 0.53 54.26
C GLU A 36 -45.97 -0.44 54.61
N LEU A 37 -44.93 0.12 55.19
CA LEU A 37 -43.75 -0.62 55.67
C LEU A 37 -43.97 -1.04 57.12
N GLN A 38 -44.18 -2.33 57.34
CA GLN A 38 -44.31 -2.94 58.66
C GLN A 38 -43.01 -3.70 59.01
N GLY A 39 -42.41 -3.37 60.13
CA GLY A 39 -41.13 -3.98 60.59
C GLY A 39 -39.88 -3.42 59.93
N GLN A 40 -38.89 -4.27 59.58
CA GLN A 40 -37.64 -3.85 58.98
C GLN A 40 -37.83 -3.54 57.50
N TYR A 41 -37.20 -2.47 57.03
CA TYR A 41 -37.24 -2.05 55.61
C TYR A 41 -35.87 -1.52 55.19
N ILE A 42 -35.62 -1.46 53.90
CA ILE A 42 -34.36 -0.95 53.32
C ILE A 42 -34.52 0.53 52.98
N ILE A 43 -33.52 1.33 53.33
CA ILE A 43 -33.39 2.72 52.90
C ILE A 43 -32.30 2.77 51.82
N HIS A 44 -32.63 3.23 50.62
CA HIS A 44 -31.70 3.41 49.53
C HIS A 44 -31.95 4.75 48.84
N LYS A 45 -30.92 5.58 48.76
CA LYS A 45 -30.99 6.93 48.15
C LYS A 45 -32.18 7.74 48.69
N ASN A 46 -32.36 7.76 50.02
CA ASN A 46 -33.44 8.43 50.76
C ASN A 46 -34.85 7.91 50.47
N ASN A 47 -34.99 6.77 49.82
CA ASN A 47 -36.28 6.08 49.60
C ASN A 47 -36.34 4.81 50.45
N ASN A 48 -37.57 4.47 50.89
CA ASN A 48 -37.83 3.32 51.74
C ASN A 48 -38.44 2.18 50.91
N TYR A 49 -38.02 0.95 51.14
CA TYR A 49 -38.46 -0.22 50.38
C TYR A 49 -38.69 -1.42 51.27
N HIS A 50 -39.71 -2.24 50.97
CA HIS A 50 -39.71 -3.64 51.48
C HIS A 50 -38.51 -4.37 50.97
N HIS A 51 -37.98 -5.34 51.71
CA HIS A 51 -36.85 -6.16 51.30
C HIS A 51 -37.06 -6.78 49.94
N HIS A 52 -38.23 -7.45 49.69
CA HIS A 52 -38.53 -8.08 48.42
C HIS A 52 -38.67 -7.10 47.24
N CYS A 53 -39.21 -5.88 47.51
CA CYS A 53 -39.29 -4.84 46.48
C CYS A 53 -37.92 -4.33 46.08
N TYR A 54 -37.05 -4.15 47.04
CA TYR A 54 -35.68 -3.70 46.81
C TYR A 54 -34.89 -4.75 46.04
N ASP A 55 -34.86 -6.01 46.51
CA ASP A 55 -34.08 -7.06 45.90
C ASP A 55 -34.53 -7.38 44.48
N LYS A 56 -35.83 -7.33 44.20
CA LYS A 56 -36.38 -7.68 42.88
C LYS A 56 -36.31 -6.51 41.88
N HIS A 57 -36.41 -5.28 42.29
CA HIS A 57 -36.67 -4.15 41.39
C HIS A 57 -35.65 -3.02 41.48
N ILE A 58 -34.89 -2.93 42.56
CA ILE A 58 -33.96 -1.82 42.83
C ILE A 58 -32.49 -2.33 42.88
N GLN A 59 -32.30 -3.51 43.49
CA GLN A 59 -30.97 -4.11 43.59
C GLN A 59 -30.44 -4.49 42.22
N ILE A 60 -29.19 -4.12 41.99
CA ILE A 60 -28.46 -4.46 40.76
C ILE A 60 -27.65 -5.76 41.01
N TYR A 61 -27.72 -6.68 40.04
CA TYR A 61 -26.96 -7.92 40.05
C TYR A 61 -25.96 -7.93 38.91
N CYS A 62 -24.88 -8.68 39.12
CA CYS A 62 -23.84 -8.83 38.11
C CYS A 62 -24.28 -9.89 37.07
N ASP A 63 -24.39 -9.49 35.81
CA ASP A 63 -24.78 -10.39 34.73
C ASP A 63 -23.77 -11.51 34.47
N GLN A 64 -22.53 -11.40 34.97
CA GLN A 64 -21.50 -12.40 34.80
C GLN A 64 -21.54 -13.50 35.90
N CYS A 65 -21.63 -13.10 37.16
CA CYS A 65 -21.56 -14.05 38.29
C CYS A 65 -22.88 -14.25 39.02
N GLY A 66 -23.95 -13.49 38.70
CA GLY A 66 -25.24 -13.55 39.34
C GLY A 66 -25.33 -12.98 40.75
N LEU A 67 -24.22 -12.51 41.33
CA LEU A 67 -24.17 -11.97 42.67
C LEU A 67 -24.60 -10.52 42.71
N LYS A 68 -25.09 -10.10 43.90
CA LYS A 68 -25.50 -8.73 44.18
C LYS A 68 -24.30 -7.77 44.04
N ILE A 69 -24.56 -6.61 43.42
CA ILE A 69 -23.56 -5.56 43.31
C ILE A 69 -23.79 -4.54 44.43
N ASP A 70 -22.85 -4.41 45.33
CA ASP A 70 -22.82 -3.40 46.36
C ASP A 70 -21.76 -2.34 46.01
N GLY A 71 -22.19 -1.10 45.71
CA GLY A 71 -21.32 0.02 45.35
C GLY A 71 -21.20 0.30 43.87
N SER A 72 -20.00 0.67 43.40
CA SER A 72 -19.74 1.01 41.99
C SER A 72 -19.65 -0.22 41.09
N PHE A 73 -20.17 -0.10 39.87
CA PHE A 73 -20.17 -1.17 38.89
C PHE A 73 -19.85 -0.64 37.49
N ASN A 74 -19.53 -1.52 36.57
CA ASN A 74 -19.38 -1.21 35.15
C ASN A 74 -20.59 -1.71 34.39
N SER A 75 -21.00 -0.94 33.37
CA SER A 75 -22.08 -1.34 32.45
C SER A 75 -21.53 -1.47 31.03
N SER A 76 -21.98 -2.51 30.33
CA SER A 76 -21.67 -2.73 28.91
C SER A 76 -22.85 -3.43 28.24
N ASN A 77 -23.27 -2.95 27.07
CA ASN A 77 -24.39 -3.50 26.30
C ASN A 77 -25.67 -3.73 27.13
N GLY A 78 -25.99 -2.78 28.04
CA GLY A 78 -27.19 -2.86 28.90
C GLY A 78 -27.07 -3.82 30.07
N LYS A 79 -25.93 -4.47 30.30
CA LYS A 79 -25.61 -5.38 31.39
C LYS A 79 -24.72 -4.74 32.43
N ASN A 80 -24.86 -5.17 33.69
CA ASN A 80 -24.12 -4.64 34.82
C ASN A 80 -23.15 -5.67 35.39
N TYR A 81 -21.96 -5.24 35.78
CA TYR A 81 -20.89 -6.14 36.20
C TYR A 81 -20.17 -5.59 37.42
N HIS A 82 -19.78 -6.46 38.36
CA HIS A 82 -18.75 -6.09 39.32
C HIS A 82 -17.52 -5.60 38.55
N LYS A 83 -16.79 -4.67 39.12
CA LYS A 83 -15.56 -4.15 38.52
C LYS A 83 -14.57 -5.28 38.16
N THR A 84 -14.39 -6.24 39.05
CA THR A 84 -13.53 -7.41 38.83
C THR A 84 -14.04 -8.34 37.72
N CYS A 85 -15.36 -8.61 37.70
CA CYS A 85 -15.97 -9.43 36.62
C CYS A 85 -15.85 -8.76 35.26
N TYR A 86 -16.05 -7.45 35.22
CA TYR A 86 -15.89 -6.67 33.99
C TYR A 86 -14.44 -6.76 33.47
N GLN A 87 -13.46 -6.49 34.31
CA GLN A 87 -12.04 -6.54 33.97
C GLN A 87 -11.57 -7.92 33.51
N GLN A 88 -12.10 -8.96 34.13
CA GLN A 88 -11.66 -10.34 33.86
C GLN A 88 -12.34 -10.95 32.62
N TYR A 89 -13.61 -10.65 32.37
CA TYR A 89 -14.41 -11.39 31.38
C TYR A 89 -14.98 -10.53 30.26
N ILE A 90 -15.07 -9.21 30.44
CA ILE A 90 -15.75 -8.32 29.48
C ILE A 90 -14.79 -7.30 28.87
N GLN A 91 -13.85 -6.80 29.66
CA GLN A 91 -12.89 -5.81 29.20
C GLN A 91 -11.89 -6.45 28.24
N LYS A 92 -11.66 -5.78 27.14
CA LYS A 92 -10.74 -6.22 26.08
C LYS A 92 -9.29 -6.22 26.57
N ARG A 93 -8.52 -7.16 26.06
CA ARG A 93 -7.07 -7.25 26.30
C ARG A 93 -6.32 -7.13 25.01
N CYS A 94 -5.16 -6.53 25.07
CA CYS A 94 -4.23 -6.44 23.96
C CYS A 94 -3.65 -7.82 23.64
N ASP A 95 -3.78 -8.26 22.39
CA ASP A 95 -3.23 -9.55 21.95
C ASP A 95 -1.69 -9.57 21.92
N GLU A 96 -1.04 -8.42 21.96
CA GLU A 96 0.43 -8.32 21.99
C GLU A 96 0.99 -8.36 23.40
N CYS A 97 0.55 -7.46 24.29
CA CYS A 97 1.13 -7.36 25.64
C CYS A 97 0.31 -8.07 26.74
N GLY A 98 -0.93 -8.48 26.45
CA GLY A 98 -1.83 -9.12 27.41
C GLY A 98 -2.55 -8.17 28.38
N ASP A 99 -2.17 -6.89 28.42
CA ASP A 99 -2.76 -5.91 29.33
C ASP A 99 -4.17 -5.47 28.90
N LEU A 100 -4.93 -4.94 29.86
CA LEU A 100 -6.29 -4.45 29.64
C LEU A 100 -6.28 -3.19 28.77
N ILE A 101 -7.14 -3.18 27.75
CA ILE A 101 -7.34 -2.03 26.88
C ILE A 101 -8.32 -1.06 27.56
N ASN A 102 -7.83 0.13 27.92
CA ASN A 102 -8.61 1.17 28.63
C ASN A 102 -8.91 2.41 27.79
N SER A 103 -8.44 2.42 26.50
CA SER A 103 -8.54 3.57 25.58
C SER A 103 -8.90 3.11 24.18
N ILE A 104 -8.72 3.99 23.19
CA ILE A 104 -8.80 3.68 21.77
C ILE A 104 -7.82 2.55 21.44
N TYR A 105 -8.23 1.63 20.58
CA TYR A 105 -7.47 0.46 20.22
C TYR A 105 -7.62 0.17 18.72
N ASN A 106 -6.69 -0.60 18.18
CA ASN A 106 -6.69 -1.05 16.80
C ASN A 106 -7.10 -2.52 16.69
N ILE A 107 -7.75 -2.86 15.58
CA ILE A 107 -8.12 -4.25 15.26
C ILE A 107 -7.43 -4.64 13.96
N LYS A 108 -6.74 -5.79 13.97
CA LYS A 108 -6.17 -6.40 12.78
C LYS A 108 -6.35 -7.92 12.84
N ASP A 109 -6.89 -8.49 11.77
CA ASP A 109 -7.14 -9.94 11.65
C ASP A 109 -7.95 -10.52 12.84
N GLY A 110 -8.92 -9.73 13.37
CA GLY A 110 -9.76 -10.10 14.52
C GLY A 110 -9.10 -9.98 15.88
N LYS A 111 -7.85 -9.52 15.96
CA LYS A 111 -7.09 -9.29 17.19
C LYS A 111 -7.13 -7.81 17.58
N GLU A 112 -7.07 -7.56 18.89
CA GLU A 112 -7.20 -6.22 19.48
C GLU A 112 -5.88 -5.77 20.11
N TYR A 113 -5.46 -4.54 19.82
CA TYR A 113 -4.16 -4.03 20.23
C TYR A 113 -4.27 -2.62 20.83
N HIS A 114 -3.51 -2.32 21.90
CA HIS A 114 -3.26 -0.92 22.22
C HIS A 114 -2.68 -0.18 21.01
N GLU A 115 -2.98 1.09 20.87
CA GLU A 115 -2.44 1.93 19.79
C GLU A 115 -0.90 1.85 19.74
N SER A 116 -0.23 1.96 20.88
CA SER A 116 1.24 1.85 20.96
C SER A 116 1.76 0.48 20.55
N CYS A 117 1.10 -0.61 20.98
CA CYS A 117 1.50 -1.97 20.62
C CYS A 117 1.28 -2.20 19.11
N TYR A 118 0.19 -1.68 18.56
CA TYR A 118 -0.10 -1.77 17.13
C TYR A 118 0.97 -1.06 16.30
N ILE A 119 1.29 0.18 16.64
CA ILE A 119 2.32 0.98 15.96
C ILE A 119 3.71 0.32 16.06
N GLU A 120 4.07 -0.16 17.25
CA GLU A 120 5.42 -0.68 17.49
C GLU A 120 5.64 -2.09 16.95
N TYR A 121 4.65 -2.99 17.05
CA TYR A 121 4.86 -4.42 16.77
C TYR A 121 4.06 -4.95 15.57
N ILE A 122 2.95 -4.30 15.19
CA ILE A 122 2.04 -4.83 14.17
C ILE A 122 2.14 -4.10 12.83
N LEU A 123 2.38 -2.79 12.85
CA LEU A 123 2.60 -2.03 11.62
C LEU A 123 3.90 -2.45 10.92
N PRO A 124 3.89 -2.53 9.58
CA PRO A 124 5.12 -2.74 8.83
C PRO A 124 6.09 -1.59 9.11
N LYS A 125 7.38 -1.90 9.10
CA LYS A 125 8.44 -0.92 9.24
C LYS A 125 8.95 -0.48 7.87
N CYS A 126 9.20 0.80 7.73
CA CYS A 126 9.84 1.35 6.55
C CYS A 126 11.25 0.75 6.38
N ASP A 127 11.54 0.16 5.22
CA ASP A 127 12.85 -0.45 4.96
C ASP A 127 13.98 0.57 4.88
N ILE A 128 13.66 1.85 4.67
CA ILE A 128 14.64 2.92 4.59
C ILE A 128 14.97 3.52 5.96
N CYS A 129 13.95 4.02 6.68
CA CYS A 129 14.14 4.73 7.95
C CYS A 129 13.80 3.91 9.19
N LYS A 130 13.28 2.69 9.03
CA LYS A 130 12.87 1.76 10.11
C LYS A 130 11.73 2.26 11.01
N GLN A 131 11.14 3.41 10.70
CA GLN A 131 9.96 3.91 11.40
C GLN A 131 8.70 3.14 10.98
N PRO A 132 7.68 3.05 11.84
CA PRO A 132 6.40 2.46 11.47
C PRO A 132 5.78 3.18 10.28
N VAL A 133 5.07 2.41 9.45
CA VAL A 133 4.32 2.95 8.31
C VAL A 133 2.85 3.01 8.69
N GLU A 134 2.39 4.19 9.11
CA GLU A 134 1.05 4.41 9.64
C GLU A 134 0.01 4.73 8.54
N ASP A 135 0.44 5.46 7.51
CA ASP A 135 -0.41 5.97 6.43
C ASP A 135 -0.11 5.33 5.08
N THR A 136 -0.06 6.17 4.04
CA THR A 136 0.28 5.73 2.69
C THR A 136 1.74 5.31 2.58
N TYR A 137 1.94 4.14 2.05
CA TYR A 137 3.26 3.57 1.79
C TYR A 137 3.33 3.01 0.37
N ILE A 138 4.55 2.81 -0.07
CA ILE A 138 4.84 2.15 -1.33
C ILE A 138 5.40 0.77 -1.01
N GLU A 139 4.83 -0.24 -1.65
CA GLU A 139 5.43 -1.56 -1.82
C GLU A 139 5.98 -1.62 -3.23
N ASP A 140 7.31 -1.68 -3.38
CA ASP A 140 7.91 -1.79 -4.69
C ASP A 140 7.85 -3.23 -5.23
N PHE A 141 8.19 -3.42 -6.50
CA PHE A 141 8.22 -4.76 -7.13
C PHE A 141 9.12 -5.76 -6.39
N TRP A 142 10.07 -5.27 -5.63
CA TRP A 142 11.09 -6.06 -4.94
C TRP A 142 10.68 -6.45 -3.52
N GLY A 143 9.47 -6.04 -3.09
CA GLY A 143 8.92 -6.29 -1.77
C GLY A 143 9.47 -5.37 -0.68
N ASN A 144 10.02 -4.20 -1.04
CA ASN A 144 10.42 -3.21 -0.05
C ASN A 144 9.24 -2.30 0.28
N TYR A 145 9.05 -2.02 1.59
CA TYR A 145 8.01 -1.12 2.11
C TYR A 145 8.65 0.19 2.56
N TYR A 146 8.16 1.32 2.07
CA TYR A 146 8.69 2.61 2.49
C TYR A 146 7.67 3.75 2.35
N HIS A 147 7.86 4.80 3.16
CA HIS A 147 7.03 5.99 3.09
C HIS A 147 7.16 6.67 1.73
N GLU A 148 6.05 7.17 1.20
CA GLU A 148 6.03 7.87 -0.09
C GLU A 148 7.02 9.06 -0.16
N TYR A 149 7.22 9.80 0.95
CA TYR A 149 8.11 10.96 0.95
C TYR A 149 9.57 10.64 0.61
N HIS A 150 10.01 9.38 0.75
CA HIS A 150 11.36 8.96 0.35
C HIS A 150 11.57 9.05 -1.15
N THR A 151 10.52 8.83 -1.97
CA THR A 151 10.63 8.90 -3.44
C THR A 151 10.96 10.31 -3.94
N LYS A 152 10.60 11.35 -3.17
CA LYS A 152 10.88 12.75 -3.51
C LYS A 152 12.32 13.18 -3.18
N LYS A 153 13.03 12.37 -2.39
CA LYS A 153 14.37 12.71 -1.86
C LYS A 153 15.50 11.87 -2.45
N MET A 154 15.16 10.77 -3.06
CA MET A 154 16.13 9.78 -3.54
C MET A 154 15.90 9.48 -5.01
N PRO A 155 16.97 9.35 -5.83
CA PRO A 155 16.81 8.98 -7.22
C PRO A 155 16.48 7.48 -7.35
N ASP A 156 15.79 7.14 -8.44
CA ASP A 156 15.55 5.76 -8.84
C ASP A 156 16.70 5.20 -9.67
N CYS A 157 16.93 3.92 -9.56
CA CYS A 157 17.85 3.22 -10.42
C CYS A 157 17.29 3.07 -11.84
N ASP A 158 18.00 3.56 -12.85
CA ASP A 158 17.63 3.51 -14.28
C ASP A 158 17.35 2.09 -14.80
N ASN A 159 17.92 1.09 -14.15
CA ASN A 159 17.76 -0.32 -14.53
C ASN A 159 16.63 -1.05 -13.81
N CYS A 160 16.52 -0.91 -12.50
CA CYS A 160 15.59 -1.72 -11.69
C CYS A 160 14.56 -0.91 -10.92
N SER A 161 14.56 0.41 -11.05
CA SER A 161 13.65 1.38 -10.41
C SER A 161 13.59 1.30 -8.88
N ARG A 162 14.57 0.63 -8.21
CA ARG A 162 14.68 0.77 -6.75
C ARG A 162 15.17 2.16 -6.41
N LEU A 163 14.67 2.71 -5.31
CA LEU A 163 15.25 3.91 -4.71
C LEU A 163 16.72 3.66 -4.33
N ILE A 164 17.60 4.58 -4.70
CA ILE A 164 19.03 4.46 -4.44
C ILE A 164 19.34 5.04 -3.06
N CYS A 165 19.55 4.15 -2.11
CA CYS A 165 19.96 4.47 -0.73
C CYS A 165 20.68 3.26 -0.12
N ASP A 166 21.42 3.50 0.97
CA ASP A 166 22.17 2.44 1.63
C ASP A 166 21.29 1.26 2.07
N PRO A 167 20.10 1.46 2.73
CA PRO A 167 19.30 0.34 3.18
C PRO A 167 18.77 -0.57 2.08
N LEU A 168 18.41 -0.03 0.91
CA LEU A 168 17.78 -0.81 -0.16
C LEU A 168 18.77 -1.34 -1.20
N THR A 169 19.83 -0.58 -1.49
CA THR A 169 20.70 -0.88 -2.64
C THR A 169 22.19 -0.81 -2.33
N GLY A 170 22.57 -0.50 -1.09
CA GLY A 170 23.95 -0.21 -0.73
C GLY A 170 24.49 1.04 -1.43
N GLY A 171 23.60 2.01 -1.76
CA GLY A 171 23.93 3.21 -2.51
C GLY A 171 23.95 2.99 -4.03
N GLY A 172 24.62 3.89 -4.73
CA GLY A 172 24.73 3.88 -6.20
C GLY A 172 25.62 5.01 -6.70
N TYR A 173 25.57 5.27 -8.01
CA TYR A 173 26.31 6.35 -8.66
C TYR A 173 25.48 7.03 -9.73
N SER A 174 25.82 8.29 -10.02
CA SER A 174 25.26 9.05 -11.13
C SER A 174 26.04 8.74 -12.42
N VAL A 175 25.31 8.43 -13.49
CA VAL A 175 25.86 8.39 -14.86
C VAL A 175 25.92 9.82 -15.41
N ASN A 176 24.86 10.60 -15.19
CA ASN A 176 24.76 12.01 -15.49
C ASN A 176 23.71 12.66 -14.55
N SER A 177 23.28 13.90 -14.82
CA SER A 177 22.31 14.61 -13.97
C SER A 177 20.93 13.95 -13.86
N GLN A 178 20.56 13.05 -14.77
CA GLN A 178 19.23 12.42 -14.84
C GLN A 178 19.26 10.89 -14.70
N ARG A 179 20.43 10.28 -14.83
CA ARG A 179 20.57 8.82 -14.84
C ARG A 179 21.42 8.32 -13.68
N PHE A 180 20.87 7.38 -12.92
CA PHE A 180 21.51 6.82 -11.73
C PHE A 180 21.47 5.30 -11.78
N VAL A 181 22.49 4.65 -11.26
CA VAL A 181 22.61 3.19 -11.20
C VAL A 181 22.91 2.76 -9.78
N CYS A 182 22.10 1.87 -9.24
CA CYS A 182 22.30 1.33 -7.89
C CYS A 182 23.45 0.32 -7.85
N ASN A 183 24.02 0.11 -6.65
CA ASN A 183 25.12 -0.82 -6.46
C ASN A 183 24.75 -2.30 -6.73
N ILE A 184 23.46 -2.65 -6.66
CA ILE A 184 22.97 -4.00 -7.05
C ILE A 184 23.11 -4.21 -8.56
N CYS A 185 22.81 -3.20 -9.38
CA CYS A 185 22.90 -3.28 -10.85
C CYS A 185 24.33 -3.06 -11.38
N LYS A 186 25.12 -2.23 -10.68
CA LYS A 186 26.46 -1.81 -11.09
C LYS A 186 27.38 -2.93 -11.63
N PRO A 187 27.45 -4.14 -11.02
CA PRO A 187 28.40 -5.18 -11.50
C PRO A 187 28.04 -5.75 -12.88
N LYS A 188 26.84 -5.49 -13.37
CA LYS A 188 26.28 -6.12 -14.58
C LYS A 188 25.95 -5.13 -15.70
N VAL A 189 26.39 -3.87 -15.57
CA VAL A 189 26.12 -2.85 -16.59
C VAL A 189 27.11 -2.91 -17.75
N ILE A 190 26.63 -2.55 -18.92
CA ILE A 190 27.41 -2.43 -20.14
C ILE A 190 27.94 -1.00 -20.24
N THR A 191 29.27 -0.85 -20.16
CA THR A 191 29.94 0.47 -20.18
C THR A 191 31.07 0.55 -21.21
N LYS A 192 31.49 -0.62 -21.75
CA LYS A 192 32.67 -0.70 -22.63
C LYS A 192 32.31 -1.32 -23.98
N ARG A 193 32.90 -0.77 -25.04
CA ARG A 193 32.73 -1.30 -26.40
C ARG A 193 33.07 -2.80 -26.52
N SER A 194 34.04 -3.29 -25.75
CA SER A 194 34.43 -4.72 -25.74
C SER A 194 33.32 -5.66 -25.24
N GLN A 195 32.31 -5.14 -24.52
CA GLN A 195 31.16 -5.91 -24.05
C GLN A 195 30.07 -6.08 -25.11
N ILE A 196 30.06 -5.24 -26.16
CA ILE A 196 29.01 -5.23 -27.18
C ILE A 196 28.96 -6.52 -27.97
N GLU A 197 30.09 -6.94 -28.52
CA GLU A 197 30.17 -8.08 -29.43
C GLU A 197 29.72 -9.42 -28.81
N PRO A 198 30.07 -9.76 -27.56
CA PRO A 198 29.52 -10.95 -26.90
C PRO A 198 27.99 -10.89 -26.74
N ASN A 199 27.43 -9.71 -26.35
CA ASN A 199 26.01 -9.50 -26.19
C ASN A 199 25.26 -9.57 -27.55
N LEU A 200 25.82 -8.99 -28.63
CA LEU A 200 25.26 -9.09 -29.96
C LEU A 200 25.14 -10.56 -30.41
N ARG A 201 26.21 -11.36 -30.24
CA ARG A 201 26.16 -12.79 -30.57
C ARG A 201 25.06 -13.54 -29.82
N GLU A 202 24.92 -13.27 -28.54
CA GLU A 202 23.89 -13.89 -27.69
C GLU A 202 22.46 -13.49 -28.19
N VAL A 203 22.21 -12.20 -28.43
CA VAL A 203 20.91 -11.73 -28.94
C VAL A 203 20.60 -12.33 -30.30
N LEU A 204 21.57 -12.43 -31.23
CA LEU A 204 21.37 -13.08 -32.51
C LEU A 204 20.97 -14.56 -32.37
N VAL A 205 21.56 -15.28 -31.42
CA VAL A 205 21.14 -16.67 -31.13
C VAL A 205 19.70 -16.74 -30.63
N ILE A 206 19.31 -15.85 -29.74
CA ILE A 206 17.92 -15.77 -29.23
C ILE A 206 16.94 -15.49 -30.36
N LEU A 207 17.19 -14.47 -31.20
CA LEU A 207 16.33 -14.11 -32.32
C LEU A 207 16.25 -15.22 -33.40
N ASN A 208 17.39 -15.88 -33.65
CA ASN A 208 17.40 -17.03 -34.58
C ASN A 208 16.54 -18.20 -34.09
N SER A 209 16.42 -18.41 -32.80
CA SER A 209 15.62 -19.51 -32.23
C SER A 209 14.12 -19.38 -32.54
N VAL A 210 13.63 -18.17 -32.86
CA VAL A 210 12.23 -17.90 -33.24
C VAL A 210 12.06 -17.70 -34.75
N GLY A 211 13.12 -17.83 -35.53
CA GLY A 211 13.08 -17.75 -36.99
C GLY A 211 13.43 -16.37 -37.58
N ILE A 212 13.89 -15.43 -36.74
CA ILE A 212 14.43 -14.15 -37.21
C ILE A 212 15.90 -14.37 -37.58
N ASN A 213 16.10 -14.71 -38.83
CA ASN A 213 17.39 -15.08 -39.41
C ASN A 213 17.90 -13.98 -40.34
N ASN A 214 19.14 -14.11 -40.79
CA ASN A 214 19.78 -13.26 -41.80
C ASN A 214 20.04 -11.80 -41.34
N LEU A 215 19.94 -11.51 -40.04
CA LEU A 215 20.42 -10.24 -39.53
C LEU A 215 21.92 -10.05 -39.74
N PRO A 216 22.42 -8.85 -40.04
CA PRO A 216 23.81 -8.59 -40.23
C PRO A 216 24.62 -8.97 -38.98
N LYS A 217 25.66 -9.77 -39.16
CA LYS A 217 26.56 -10.21 -38.06
C LYS A 217 27.46 -9.08 -37.55
N LYS A 218 27.58 -8.03 -38.32
CA LYS A 218 28.39 -6.85 -37.99
C LYS A 218 27.54 -5.61 -38.28
N ILE A 219 27.06 -5.03 -37.22
CA ILE A 219 26.38 -3.73 -37.25
C ILE A 219 27.17 -2.81 -36.32
N PRO A 220 27.49 -1.58 -36.74
CA PRO A 220 28.05 -0.58 -35.84
C PRO A 220 27.11 -0.32 -34.68
N ILE A 221 27.60 -0.50 -33.45
CA ILE A 221 26.81 -0.21 -32.22
C ILE A 221 27.60 0.77 -31.38
N THR A 222 26.99 1.88 -31.06
CA THR A 222 27.59 2.95 -30.25
C THR A 222 26.85 3.10 -28.92
N LEU A 223 27.60 3.13 -27.81
CA LEU A 223 27.10 3.47 -26.49
C LEU A 223 26.98 4.98 -26.35
N VAL A 224 25.83 5.44 -25.87
CA VAL A 224 25.49 6.87 -25.65
C VAL A 224 25.21 7.08 -24.17
N ASP A 225 25.75 8.12 -23.57
CA ASP A 225 25.63 8.32 -22.10
C ASP A 225 24.39 9.08 -21.68
N SER A 226 23.77 9.87 -22.58
CA SER A 226 22.58 10.65 -22.25
C SER A 226 21.39 10.31 -23.15
N ARG A 227 20.17 10.46 -22.60
CA ARG A 227 18.93 10.37 -23.39
C ARG A 227 18.80 11.53 -24.36
N GLU A 228 19.30 12.71 -24.00
CA GLU A 228 19.32 13.89 -24.85
C GLU A 228 20.12 13.67 -26.14
N ASP A 229 21.26 13.01 -26.04
CA ASP A 229 22.05 12.67 -27.23
C ASP A 229 21.30 11.66 -28.11
N LEU A 230 20.65 10.67 -27.51
CA LEU A 230 19.87 9.67 -28.24
C LEU A 230 18.66 10.31 -28.96
N ILE A 231 17.97 11.22 -28.28
CA ILE A 231 16.86 12.01 -28.83
C ILE A 231 17.35 12.88 -30.01
N ARG A 232 18.52 13.48 -29.88
CA ARG A 232 19.11 14.30 -30.95
C ARG A 232 19.45 13.46 -32.19
N LEU A 233 19.97 12.27 -31.99
CA LEU A 233 20.32 11.34 -33.07
C LEU A 233 19.05 10.79 -33.75
N SER A 234 18.02 10.46 -33.02
CA SER A 234 16.76 9.91 -33.54
C SER A 234 15.82 10.93 -34.13
N GLY A 235 15.99 12.23 -33.80
CA GLY A 235 14.99 13.25 -34.11
C GLY A 235 13.64 13.06 -33.38
N ASN A 236 13.56 12.05 -32.50
CA ASN A 236 12.34 11.73 -31.75
C ASN A 236 12.25 12.60 -30.49
N ARG A 237 11.10 13.23 -30.26
CA ARG A 237 10.85 14.07 -29.08
C ARG A 237 10.32 13.31 -27.86
N LEU A 238 10.11 12.00 -27.96
CA LEU A 238 9.61 11.17 -26.87
C LEU A 238 10.75 10.81 -25.91
N GLY A 239 10.72 11.36 -24.71
CA GLY A 239 11.83 11.45 -23.77
C GLY A 239 12.34 10.17 -23.11
N ASN A 240 11.83 8.97 -23.38
CA ASN A 240 12.20 7.74 -22.64
C ASN A 240 12.78 6.62 -23.50
N ILE A 241 13.48 6.97 -24.58
CA ILE A 241 14.14 5.99 -25.45
C ILE A 241 15.43 5.45 -24.81
N GLN A 242 15.74 4.16 -25.05
CA GLN A 242 16.97 3.49 -24.60
C GLN A 242 17.84 3.01 -25.74
N GLY A 243 17.30 2.93 -26.94
CA GLY A 243 17.99 2.61 -28.16
C GLY A 243 17.49 3.43 -29.34
N TYR A 244 18.20 3.38 -30.45
CA TYR A 244 17.81 3.98 -31.73
C TYR A 244 18.57 3.30 -32.86
N THR A 245 17.87 2.91 -33.92
CA THR A 245 18.44 2.39 -35.16
C THR A 245 18.40 3.45 -36.25
N ASN A 246 19.56 3.91 -36.70
CA ASN A 246 19.70 4.71 -37.91
C ASN A 246 19.76 3.79 -39.13
N TYR A 247 19.03 4.16 -40.18
CA TYR A 247 18.99 3.46 -41.45
C TYR A 247 19.23 4.42 -42.59
N GLU A 248 20.26 4.17 -43.39
CA GLU A 248 20.61 4.98 -44.54
C GLU A 248 20.56 4.11 -45.81
N VAL A 249 19.92 4.63 -46.84
CA VAL A 249 19.78 3.95 -48.15
C VAL A 249 20.46 4.81 -49.20
N SER A 250 21.38 4.18 -49.95
CA SER A 250 21.92 4.78 -51.16
C SER A 250 21.22 4.20 -52.39
N THR A 251 20.71 5.06 -53.24
CA THR A 251 20.01 4.64 -54.47
C THR A 251 20.73 5.15 -55.72
N LEU A 252 20.74 4.38 -56.77
CA LEU A 252 21.18 4.78 -58.08
C LEU A 252 20.08 4.47 -59.11
N SER A 253 19.56 5.50 -59.78
CA SER A 253 18.46 5.37 -60.74
C SER A 253 17.22 4.63 -60.18
N GLY A 254 16.90 4.86 -58.91
CA GLY A 254 15.76 4.21 -58.21
C GLY A 254 16.02 2.80 -57.68
N THR A 255 17.21 2.26 -57.92
CA THR A 255 17.63 0.94 -57.39
C THR A 255 18.45 1.16 -56.13
N ILE A 256 18.15 0.42 -55.05
CA ILE A 256 18.96 0.42 -53.82
C ILE A 256 20.27 -0.25 -54.15
N ILE A 257 21.39 0.47 -53.93
CA ILE A 257 22.76 -0.01 -54.18
C ILE A 257 23.50 -0.27 -52.87
N ASP A 258 23.06 0.34 -51.75
CA ASP A 258 23.68 0.14 -50.46
C ASP A 258 22.66 0.43 -49.34
N GLN A 259 22.79 -0.30 -48.23
CA GLN A 259 21.99 -0.16 -47.00
C GLN A 259 22.89 -0.20 -45.79
N ASP A 260 22.98 0.90 -45.08
CA ASP A 260 23.77 1.02 -43.86
C ASP A 260 22.92 1.09 -42.62
N TYR A 261 23.30 0.40 -41.57
CA TYR A 261 22.64 0.40 -40.28
C TYR A 261 23.62 0.83 -39.19
N HIS A 262 23.15 1.67 -38.27
CA HIS A 262 23.90 2.03 -37.08
C HIS A 262 22.98 2.04 -35.87
N ILE A 263 23.29 1.24 -34.85
CA ILE A 263 22.52 1.15 -33.63
C ILE A 263 23.18 1.97 -32.52
N TYR A 264 22.40 2.81 -31.88
CA TYR A 264 22.79 3.58 -30.69
C TYR A 264 22.04 3.06 -29.49
N ILE A 265 22.73 2.76 -28.38
CA ILE A 265 22.11 2.27 -27.14
C ILE A 265 22.71 3.01 -25.95
N LEU A 266 21.86 3.30 -24.96
CA LEU A 266 22.33 3.92 -23.72
C LEU A 266 23.38 3.06 -23.03
N SER A 267 24.47 3.67 -22.60
CA SER A 267 25.46 3.07 -21.73
C SER A 267 24.89 2.83 -20.32
N ASN A 268 25.59 2.07 -19.49
CA ASN A 268 25.18 1.79 -18.11
C ASN A 268 23.82 1.09 -17.96
N LEU A 269 23.29 0.49 -19.04
CA LEU A 269 22.19 -0.46 -18.92
C LEU A 269 22.72 -1.81 -18.40
N HIS A 270 21.95 -2.45 -17.50
CA HIS A 270 22.20 -3.81 -17.08
C HIS A 270 22.18 -4.75 -18.29
N GLY A 271 23.08 -5.74 -18.39
CA GLY A 271 23.25 -6.60 -19.56
C GLY A 271 21.95 -7.19 -20.10
N VAL A 272 21.04 -7.63 -19.22
CA VAL A 272 19.71 -8.13 -19.64
C VAL A 272 18.89 -7.05 -20.35
N ILE A 273 18.92 -5.82 -19.84
CA ILE A 273 18.18 -4.69 -20.45
C ILE A 273 18.86 -4.27 -21.74
N PHE A 274 20.20 -4.20 -21.73
CA PHE A 274 20.98 -3.91 -22.95
C PHE A 274 20.65 -4.90 -24.06
N ASN A 275 20.60 -6.19 -23.77
CA ASN A 275 20.27 -7.24 -24.73
C ASN A 275 18.82 -7.14 -25.23
N ALA A 276 17.89 -6.78 -24.35
CA ALA A 276 16.49 -6.57 -24.74
C ALA A 276 16.32 -5.35 -25.65
N VAL A 277 17.01 -4.23 -25.35
CA VAL A 277 17.04 -3.04 -26.22
C VAL A 277 17.72 -3.40 -27.55
N LEU A 278 18.83 -4.08 -27.51
CA LEU A 278 19.53 -4.50 -28.74
C LEU A 278 18.65 -5.39 -29.62
N ALA A 279 17.88 -6.31 -29.04
CA ALA A 279 16.93 -7.13 -29.78
C ALA A 279 15.82 -6.29 -30.42
N HIS A 280 15.30 -5.28 -29.72
CA HIS A 280 14.35 -4.32 -30.27
C HIS A 280 14.92 -3.61 -31.49
N GLU A 281 16.13 -3.05 -31.37
CA GLU A 281 16.80 -2.34 -32.46
C GLU A 281 17.11 -3.25 -33.65
N LEU A 282 17.49 -4.49 -33.39
CA LEU A 282 17.72 -5.49 -34.46
C LEU A 282 16.42 -5.88 -35.18
N LEU A 283 15.26 -5.80 -34.55
CA LEU A 283 13.99 -5.99 -35.23
C LEU A 283 13.63 -4.79 -36.14
N HIS A 284 14.03 -3.58 -35.82
CA HIS A 284 13.97 -2.48 -36.80
C HIS A 284 14.84 -2.78 -38.02
N VAL A 285 16.07 -3.28 -37.82
CA VAL A 285 16.92 -3.73 -38.96
C VAL A 285 16.24 -4.82 -39.77
N TYR A 286 15.62 -5.82 -39.12
CA TYR A 286 14.85 -6.87 -39.78
C TYR A 286 13.73 -6.31 -40.65
N LEU A 287 12.95 -5.33 -40.14
CA LEU A 287 11.88 -4.69 -40.89
C LEU A 287 12.43 -3.96 -42.12
N PHE A 288 13.47 -3.18 -41.98
CA PHE A 288 14.12 -2.46 -43.11
C PHE A 288 14.67 -3.42 -44.15
N GLN A 289 15.35 -4.50 -43.73
CA GLN A 289 15.90 -5.49 -44.67
C GLN A 289 14.84 -6.24 -45.48
N ASN A 290 13.62 -6.35 -44.96
CA ASN A 290 12.51 -7.05 -45.62
C ASN A 290 11.50 -6.07 -46.24
N ASP A 291 11.83 -4.78 -46.33
CA ASP A 291 10.98 -3.73 -46.91
C ASP A 291 9.56 -3.73 -46.31
N LEU A 292 9.50 -3.88 -44.98
CA LEU A 292 8.24 -3.95 -44.23
C LEU A 292 7.92 -2.58 -43.62
N GLU A 293 6.99 -1.85 -44.27
CA GLU A 293 6.42 -0.62 -43.71
C GLU A 293 5.16 -0.97 -42.91
N LEU A 294 5.22 -0.71 -41.59
CA LEU A 294 4.16 -1.02 -40.65
C LEU A 294 3.71 0.28 -39.95
N GLU A 295 2.43 0.29 -39.57
CA GLU A 295 1.90 1.37 -38.72
C GLU A 295 2.73 1.46 -37.41
N PRO A 296 2.88 2.66 -36.81
CA PRO A 296 3.77 2.85 -35.67
C PRO A 296 3.52 1.90 -34.50
N ASP A 297 2.26 1.65 -34.13
CA ASP A 297 1.88 0.75 -33.06
C ASP A 297 2.25 -0.71 -33.35
N ILE A 298 2.07 -1.17 -34.61
CA ILE A 298 2.46 -2.50 -35.05
C ILE A 298 3.98 -2.64 -35.08
N ARG A 299 4.67 -1.64 -35.61
CA ARG A 299 6.14 -1.61 -35.74
C ARG A 299 6.81 -1.67 -34.37
N GLU A 300 6.48 -0.74 -33.48
CA GLU A 300 7.06 -0.69 -32.13
C GLU A 300 6.62 -1.91 -31.29
N GLY A 301 5.36 -2.32 -31.45
CA GLY A 301 4.84 -3.52 -30.80
C GLY A 301 5.60 -4.79 -31.23
N PHE A 302 5.89 -4.96 -32.53
CA PHE A 302 6.70 -6.06 -33.05
C PHE A 302 8.14 -6.01 -32.53
N CYS A 303 8.77 -4.83 -32.55
CA CYS A 303 10.12 -4.66 -32.01
C CYS A 303 10.18 -4.96 -30.51
N ASN A 304 9.15 -4.62 -29.76
CA ASN A 304 9.04 -4.96 -28.34
C ASN A 304 8.87 -6.48 -28.08
N LEU A 305 8.38 -7.28 -29.03
CA LEU A 305 8.45 -8.73 -28.92
C LEU A 305 9.91 -9.24 -28.88
N GLY A 306 10.83 -8.53 -29.53
CA GLY A 306 12.28 -8.79 -29.43
C GLY A 306 12.80 -8.55 -28.02
N SER A 307 12.38 -7.47 -27.36
CA SER A 307 12.70 -7.25 -25.96
C SER A 307 12.12 -8.35 -25.06
N ASN A 308 10.85 -8.69 -25.28
CA ASN A 308 10.15 -9.69 -24.48
C ASN A 308 10.83 -11.07 -24.53
N ILE A 309 11.19 -11.55 -25.71
CA ILE A 309 11.83 -12.88 -25.86
C ILE A 309 13.17 -12.93 -25.13
N VAL A 310 13.92 -11.83 -25.13
CA VAL A 310 15.17 -11.72 -24.34
C VAL A 310 14.88 -11.78 -22.86
N TYR A 311 13.87 -11.04 -22.36
CA TYR A 311 13.49 -11.10 -20.96
C TYR A 311 13.00 -12.51 -20.57
N GLU A 312 12.21 -13.17 -21.40
CA GLU A 312 11.76 -14.55 -21.17
C GLU A 312 12.94 -15.52 -21.13
N HIS A 313 13.91 -15.38 -22.05
CA HIS A 313 15.11 -16.21 -22.09
C HIS A 313 15.91 -16.15 -20.78
N TYR A 314 16.11 -14.96 -20.22
CA TYR A 314 16.84 -14.81 -18.96
C TYR A 314 16.02 -15.22 -17.73
N GLY A 315 14.72 -15.06 -17.71
CA GLY A 315 13.81 -15.46 -16.64
C GLY A 315 14.14 -14.90 -15.25
N SER A 316 14.99 -13.88 -15.17
CA SER A 316 15.42 -13.27 -13.91
C SER A 316 14.34 -12.41 -13.26
N ASN A 317 14.51 -12.05 -11.98
CA ASN A 317 13.61 -11.09 -11.33
C ASN A 317 13.57 -9.75 -12.05
N LEU A 318 14.73 -9.29 -12.59
CA LEU A 318 14.79 -8.07 -13.38
C LEU A 318 14.01 -8.23 -14.70
N SER A 319 14.11 -9.38 -15.34
CA SER A 319 13.32 -9.69 -16.55
C SER A 319 11.81 -9.65 -16.26
N ARG A 320 11.37 -10.29 -15.18
CA ARG A 320 9.94 -10.26 -14.76
C ARG A 320 9.46 -8.84 -14.45
N TYR A 321 10.29 -8.04 -13.78
CA TYR A 321 9.99 -6.62 -13.55
C TYR A 321 9.81 -5.86 -14.87
N ARG A 322 10.70 -6.06 -15.85
CA ARG A 322 10.64 -5.36 -17.14
C ARG A 322 9.45 -5.82 -17.99
N ILE A 323 9.13 -7.12 -18.02
CA ILE A 323 7.92 -7.63 -18.69
C ILE A 323 6.67 -7.01 -18.05
N LYS A 324 6.56 -7.03 -16.71
CA LYS A 324 5.44 -6.38 -16.01
C LYS A 324 5.32 -4.90 -16.38
N SER A 325 6.43 -4.18 -16.45
CA SER A 325 6.47 -2.77 -16.85
C SER A 325 5.95 -2.56 -18.30
N MET A 326 6.27 -3.48 -19.22
CA MET A 326 5.75 -3.46 -20.59
C MET A 326 4.25 -3.76 -20.64
N ASP A 327 3.79 -4.73 -19.86
CA ASP A 327 2.36 -5.10 -19.77
C ASP A 327 1.50 -3.99 -19.14
N GLU A 328 2.04 -3.22 -18.22
CA GLU A 328 1.36 -2.11 -17.55
C GLU A 328 1.44 -0.78 -18.32
N SER A 329 2.30 -0.69 -19.34
CA SER A 329 2.48 0.55 -20.10
C SER A 329 1.18 0.92 -20.88
N SER A 330 0.83 2.21 -20.82
CA SER A 330 -0.27 2.82 -21.57
C SER A 330 0.19 3.62 -22.78
N ASP A 331 1.50 3.60 -23.08
CA ASP A 331 2.04 4.26 -24.26
C ASP A 331 1.39 3.67 -25.54
N PRO A 332 0.90 4.50 -26.47
CA PRO A 332 0.17 4.02 -27.65
C PRO A 332 0.99 3.06 -28.52
N ASP A 333 2.24 3.39 -28.79
CA ASP A 333 3.07 2.62 -29.72
C ASP A 333 3.82 1.51 -28.99
N TYR A 334 4.55 1.87 -27.91
CA TYR A 334 5.40 0.93 -27.18
C TYR A 334 4.61 0.01 -26.23
N GLY A 335 3.56 0.51 -25.56
CA GLY A 335 2.78 -0.23 -24.59
C GLY A 335 1.60 -0.97 -25.20
N LEU A 336 0.66 -0.24 -25.81
CA LEU A 336 -0.54 -0.82 -26.42
C LEU A 336 -0.18 -1.62 -27.66
N GLY A 337 0.76 -1.13 -28.50
CA GLY A 337 1.30 -1.86 -29.63
C GLY A 337 1.92 -3.19 -29.22
N TYR A 338 2.73 -3.22 -28.16
CA TYR A 338 3.29 -4.47 -27.61
C TYR A 338 2.18 -5.47 -27.21
N LYS A 339 1.17 -5.03 -26.44
CA LYS A 339 0.07 -5.89 -26.00
C LYS A 339 -0.68 -6.49 -27.18
N LYS A 340 -0.93 -5.65 -28.21
CA LYS A 340 -1.57 -6.08 -29.47
C LYS A 340 -0.74 -7.16 -30.17
N MET A 341 0.56 -6.90 -30.36
CA MET A 341 1.44 -7.84 -31.05
C MET A 341 1.69 -9.11 -30.23
N LYS A 342 1.79 -9.01 -28.91
CA LYS A 342 1.89 -10.17 -28.02
C LYS A 342 0.66 -11.06 -28.12
N SER A 343 -0.54 -10.47 -28.12
CA SER A 343 -1.79 -11.22 -28.29
C SER A 343 -1.82 -11.98 -29.64
N VAL A 344 -1.36 -11.34 -30.72
CA VAL A 344 -1.24 -12.01 -32.03
C VAL A 344 -0.22 -13.14 -31.97
N LEU A 345 0.96 -12.89 -31.39
CA LEU A 345 2.01 -13.90 -31.24
C LEU A 345 1.52 -15.13 -30.46
N ASP A 346 0.81 -14.92 -29.34
CA ASP A 346 0.28 -15.99 -28.48
C ASP A 346 -0.76 -16.85 -29.23
N GLN A 347 -1.52 -16.27 -30.16
CA GLN A 347 -2.50 -16.99 -30.96
C GLN A 347 -1.90 -17.80 -32.11
N ILE A 348 -0.91 -17.26 -32.82
CA ILE A 348 -0.44 -17.86 -34.06
C ILE A 348 1.00 -18.34 -34.07
N GLY A 349 1.80 -17.93 -33.05
CA GLY A 349 3.22 -18.26 -32.91
C GLY A 349 4.13 -17.54 -33.92
N TRP A 350 5.44 -17.48 -33.58
CA TRP A 350 6.45 -16.74 -34.35
C TRP A 350 6.47 -17.06 -35.85
N LYS A 351 6.48 -18.34 -36.20
CA LYS A 351 6.57 -18.76 -37.61
C LYS A 351 5.42 -18.24 -38.49
N ARG A 352 4.21 -18.14 -37.96
CA ARG A 352 3.06 -17.59 -38.68
C ARG A 352 3.06 -16.08 -38.64
N LEU A 353 3.46 -15.49 -37.53
CA LEU A 353 3.55 -14.03 -37.36
C LEU A 353 4.52 -13.47 -38.40
N LEU A 354 5.74 -13.96 -38.52
CA LEU A 354 6.73 -13.49 -39.49
C LEU A 354 6.27 -13.57 -40.94
N ARG A 355 5.42 -14.58 -41.28
CA ARG A 355 4.86 -14.72 -42.64
C ARG A 355 3.68 -13.81 -42.95
N LYS A 356 3.07 -13.21 -41.93
CA LYS A 356 1.88 -12.38 -42.08
C LYS A 356 2.14 -10.92 -41.70
N LEU A 357 3.36 -10.59 -41.33
CA LEU A 357 3.70 -9.29 -40.79
C LEU A 357 3.36 -8.13 -41.74
N ASP A 358 3.49 -8.38 -43.07
CA ASP A 358 3.15 -7.47 -44.15
C ASP A 358 1.63 -7.20 -44.32
N ARG A 359 0.79 -7.89 -43.54
CA ARG A 359 -0.69 -7.83 -43.61
C ARG A 359 -1.34 -7.44 -42.31
N LEU A 360 -0.54 -7.11 -41.32
CA LEU A 360 -1.00 -6.62 -40.01
C LEU A 360 -1.09 -5.11 -40.01
#